data_659b12028164a40458271ed7ba7e53fc
#
_entry.id   659b12028164a40458271ed7ba7e53fc
#
_cell.length_a   1.000
_cell.length_b   1.000
_cell.length_c   1.000
_cell.angle_alpha   90.00
_cell.angle_beta   90.00
_cell.angle_gamma   90.00
#
_symmetry.space_group_name_H-M   'P 1'
#
loop_
_entity.id
_entity.type
_entity.pdbx_description
1 polymer ?
#
loop_
_entity_poly.entity_id
_entity_poly.type
_entity_poly.pdbx_seq_one_letter_code
_entity_poly.pdbx_strand_id
1 'polypeptide(L)'
;MSAQLEYDEQSAVTAQAPAMVSVTNQVGEPNDFQDPAVLSLKLAVSRYDIATIRMREDQEVLVSFEDAAQTLIDYADVPHGDLVYIFRAVDELRQHLSRSKAASGLDITIQKHIPFETHLGGTAAAAAAVLVALAGLWEASIAREELGRIAQRVGDGVAESITGGAVITHVDATEGLVTPVLVHSEVAMVLVPAAADLDEAEMFQQVHMLRQAKNDVPDRSQLEFDPELVQSVARGDASQLALMMHNDFQPALVSILPEHNDWLTAGMGEGALAAQTIDRGPSLVFLAESISAATELAERFEQRMEISAVAESGPVAGAHLL
;
A
#
# COMPACT_ATOMS: atom_id res chain seq x y z
N MET A 1 52.51 1.11 -0.12
CA MET A 1 51.64 1.89 -1.01
C MET A 1 50.21 1.52 -0.64
N SER A 2 49.62 2.29 0.27
CA SER A 2 48.25 2.16 0.66
C SER A 2 47.40 2.87 -0.37
N ALA A 3 46.62 2.15 -1.14
CA ALA A 3 45.55 2.75 -1.93
C ALA A 3 44.51 3.28 -0.92
N GLN A 4 44.51 4.58 -0.69
CA GLN A 4 43.39 5.29 -0.13
C GLN A 4 42.27 5.14 -1.16
N LEU A 5 41.26 4.32 -0.84
CA LEU A 5 39.96 4.39 -1.48
C LEU A 5 39.43 5.78 -1.09
N GLU A 6 39.51 6.72 -2.03
CA GLU A 6 38.69 7.92 -1.98
C GLU A 6 37.25 7.44 -1.99
N TYR A 7 36.61 7.47 -0.84
CA TYR A 7 35.16 7.37 -0.74
C TYR A 7 34.58 8.59 -1.46
N ASP A 8 33.95 8.32 -2.59
CA ASP A 8 33.18 9.33 -3.31
C ASP A 8 32.01 9.73 -2.40
N GLU A 9 32.10 10.90 -1.77
CA GLU A 9 31.23 11.44 -0.72
C GLU A 9 29.76 11.61 -1.15
N GLN A 10 29.30 11.08 -2.31
CA GLN A 10 28.02 11.47 -2.90
C GLN A 10 27.23 10.38 -3.63
N SER A 11 27.48 9.13 -3.52
CA SER A 11 26.61 8.15 -4.17
C SER A 11 25.32 7.96 -3.34
N ALA A 12 24.29 8.75 -3.65
CA ALA A 12 22.95 8.50 -3.19
C ALA A 12 22.34 7.34 -3.99
N VAL A 13 21.60 6.47 -3.33
CA VAL A 13 20.78 5.46 -3.99
C VAL A 13 19.31 5.79 -3.78
N THR A 14 18.57 5.78 -4.87
CA THR A 14 17.15 6.12 -4.89
C THR A 14 16.33 4.92 -5.35
N ALA A 15 15.23 4.67 -4.68
CA ALA A 15 14.25 3.65 -5.04
C ALA A 15 12.84 4.20 -4.86
N GLN A 16 11.89 3.60 -5.57
CA GLN A 16 10.48 3.90 -5.42
C GLN A 16 9.67 2.64 -5.14
N ALA A 17 8.53 2.82 -4.47
CA ALA A 17 7.59 1.74 -4.20
C ALA A 17 6.14 2.22 -4.35
N PRO A 18 5.26 1.37 -4.93
CA PRO A 18 3.90 1.75 -5.28
C PRO A 18 2.94 1.73 -4.09
N ALA A 19 1.90 2.55 -4.18
CA ALA A 19 0.68 2.39 -3.41
C ALA A 19 -0.01 1.07 -3.77
N MET A 20 -0.76 0.52 -2.81
CA MET A 20 -1.53 -0.70 -2.98
C MET A 20 -3.02 -0.41 -2.80
N VAL A 21 -3.84 -0.83 -3.76
CA VAL A 21 -5.29 -0.66 -3.74
C VAL A 21 -5.96 -2.03 -3.73
N SER A 22 -6.79 -2.29 -2.74
CA SER A 22 -7.59 -3.51 -2.71
C SER A 22 -8.77 -3.41 -3.67
N VAL A 23 -8.94 -4.39 -4.53
CA VAL A 23 -10.09 -4.56 -5.41
C VAL A 23 -11.14 -5.47 -4.80
N THR A 24 -10.73 -6.32 -3.86
CA THR A 24 -11.65 -7.07 -3.00
C THR A 24 -11.02 -7.37 -1.64
N ASN A 25 -11.86 -7.35 -0.61
CA ASN A 25 -11.52 -7.78 0.74
C ASN A 25 -12.64 -8.65 1.27
N GLN A 26 -12.28 -9.83 1.75
CA GLN A 26 -13.17 -10.74 2.46
C GLN A 26 -12.67 -10.90 3.89
N VAL A 27 -13.57 -10.75 4.85
CA VAL A 27 -13.28 -10.89 6.29
C VAL A 27 -13.97 -12.13 6.81
N GLY A 28 -13.22 -13.08 7.34
CA GLY A 28 -13.73 -14.29 7.98
C GLY A 28 -13.89 -14.17 9.48
N GLU A 29 -14.36 -15.25 10.08
CA GLU A 29 -14.45 -15.35 11.53
C GLU A 29 -13.08 -15.12 12.19
N PRO A 30 -13.04 -14.40 13.33
CA PRO A 30 -11.80 -14.30 14.10
C PRO A 30 -11.40 -15.66 14.69
N ASN A 31 -10.11 -15.85 14.95
CA ASN A 31 -9.61 -17.03 15.66
C ASN A 31 -9.92 -16.96 17.18
N ASP A 32 -9.45 -17.96 17.93
CA ASP A 32 -9.60 -17.99 19.39
C ASP A 32 -8.92 -16.82 20.12
N PHE A 33 -7.98 -16.15 19.46
CA PHE A 33 -7.29 -14.95 19.95
C PHE A 33 -7.93 -13.63 19.49
N GLN A 34 -9.10 -13.72 18.82
CA GLN A 34 -9.82 -12.59 18.23
C GLN A 34 -9.10 -11.95 17.02
N ASP A 35 -8.12 -12.62 16.42
CA ASP A 35 -7.48 -12.13 15.20
C ASP A 35 -8.37 -12.45 13.98
N PRO A 36 -8.74 -11.47 13.19
CA PRO A 36 -9.53 -11.68 11.99
C PRO A 36 -8.74 -12.42 10.90
N ALA A 37 -9.41 -13.21 10.09
CA ALA A 37 -8.87 -13.65 8.82
C ALA A 37 -9.29 -12.66 7.74
N VAL A 38 -8.34 -12.21 6.92
CA VAL A 38 -8.61 -11.31 5.81
C VAL A 38 -7.98 -11.89 4.54
N LEU A 39 -8.80 -12.08 3.51
CA LEU A 39 -8.36 -12.43 2.17
C LEU A 39 -8.55 -11.22 1.27
N SER A 40 -7.46 -10.71 0.67
CA SER A 40 -7.50 -9.53 -0.19
C SER A 40 -6.85 -9.80 -1.53
N LEU A 41 -7.42 -9.21 -2.58
CA LEU A 41 -6.78 -9.05 -3.88
C LEU A 41 -6.44 -7.57 -4.07
N LYS A 42 -5.15 -7.27 -4.20
CA LYS A 42 -4.63 -5.90 -4.26
C LYS A 42 -3.88 -5.67 -5.57
N LEU A 43 -3.92 -4.43 -6.04
CA LEU A 43 -3.18 -3.95 -7.20
C LEU A 43 -2.17 -2.89 -6.76
N ALA A 44 -0.95 -3.01 -7.23
CA ALA A 44 0.01 -1.91 -7.18
C ALA A 44 -0.40 -0.85 -8.20
N VAL A 45 -0.49 0.41 -7.81
CA VAL A 45 -0.92 1.50 -8.70
C VAL A 45 0.19 2.50 -8.95
N SER A 46 0.06 3.29 -10.03
CA SER A 46 1.09 4.21 -10.56
C SER A 46 1.42 5.41 -9.66
N ARG A 47 1.18 5.30 -8.35
CA ARG A 47 1.51 6.29 -7.34
C ARG A 47 2.58 5.77 -6.39
N TYR A 48 3.73 6.42 -6.36
CA TYR A 48 4.93 5.89 -5.68
C TYR A 48 5.43 6.84 -4.61
N ASP A 49 5.81 6.30 -3.44
CA ASP A 49 6.73 7.01 -2.55
C ASP A 49 8.18 6.71 -2.95
N ILE A 50 9.06 7.69 -2.76
CA ILE A 50 10.46 7.62 -3.19
C ILE A 50 11.37 7.74 -1.96
N ALA A 51 12.33 6.84 -1.83
CA ALA A 51 13.36 6.89 -0.80
C ALA A 51 14.72 7.17 -1.43
N THR A 52 15.41 8.19 -0.95
CA THR A 52 16.81 8.49 -1.30
C THR A 52 17.68 8.31 -0.08
N ILE A 53 18.72 7.48 -0.18
CA ILE A 53 19.58 7.13 0.96
C ILE A 53 21.04 7.43 0.64
N ARG A 54 21.72 8.02 1.62
CA ARG A 54 23.18 8.27 1.62
C ARG A 54 23.82 7.67 2.84
N MET A 55 25.07 7.24 2.72
CA MET A 55 25.86 6.85 3.89
C MET A 55 26.38 8.11 4.61
N ARG A 56 26.47 8.02 5.93
CA ARG A 56 27.05 9.02 6.82
C ARG A 56 28.34 8.52 7.43
N GLU A 57 29.24 9.40 7.80
CA GLU A 57 30.48 9.04 8.52
C GLU A 57 30.24 8.68 9.98
N ASP A 58 29.16 9.22 10.58
CA ASP A 58 28.75 8.88 11.94
C ASP A 58 27.93 7.56 11.98
N GLN A 59 27.32 7.27 13.12
CA GLN A 59 26.49 6.05 13.33
C GLN A 59 25.00 6.36 13.43
N GLU A 60 24.60 7.60 13.17
CA GLU A 60 23.21 8.02 13.31
C GLU A 60 22.38 7.66 12.06
N VAL A 61 21.12 7.34 12.27
CA VAL A 61 20.12 7.18 11.20
C VAL A 61 19.18 8.38 11.30
N LEU A 62 19.29 9.27 10.33
CA LEU A 62 18.42 10.44 10.22
C LEU A 62 17.38 10.18 9.14
N VAL A 63 16.13 10.52 9.43
CA VAL A 63 15.01 10.38 8.51
C VAL A 63 14.36 11.74 8.33
N SER A 64 14.14 12.14 7.08
CA SER A 64 13.40 13.34 6.72
C SER A 64 12.29 12.99 5.73
N PHE A 65 11.23 13.78 5.74
CA PHE A 65 10.11 13.62 4.83
C PHE A 65 9.91 14.91 4.03
N GLU A 66 9.63 14.75 2.75
CA GLU A 66 9.29 15.81 1.83
C GLU A 66 7.95 15.51 1.17
N ASP A 67 7.18 16.53 0.84
CA ASP A 67 5.99 16.38 0.00
C ASP A 67 6.36 16.21 -1.49
N ALA A 68 5.36 16.03 -2.34
CA ALA A 68 5.56 15.88 -3.78
C ALA A 68 6.23 17.11 -4.45
N ALA A 69 6.17 18.28 -3.81
CA ALA A 69 6.84 19.50 -4.25
C ALA A 69 8.27 19.64 -3.68
N GLN A 70 8.77 18.61 -3.00
CA GLN A 70 10.07 18.59 -2.31
C GLN A 70 10.15 19.62 -1.16
N THR A 71 9.01 19.92 -0.53
CA THR A 71 8.97 20.74 0.65
C THR A 71 9.11 19.87 1.89
N LEU A 72 10.00 20.26 2.81
CA LEU A 72 10.22 19.50 4.04
C LEU A 72 8.93 19.47 4.89
N ILE A 73 8.52 18.28 5.29
CA ILE A 73 7.39 18.05 6.21
C ILE A 73 7.92 18.15 7.64
N ASP A 74 7.21 18.91 8.50
CA ASP A 74 7.58 18.98 9.92
C ASP A 74 7.49 17.59 10.54
N TYR A 75 8.49 17.24 11.34
CA TYR A 75 8.55 15.93 12.00
C TYR A 75 7.36 15.68 12.95
N ALA A 76 6.76 16.74 13.46
CA ALA A 76 5.56 16.65 14.29
C ALA A 76 4.31 16.21 13.51
N ASP A 77 4.30 16.38 12.18
CA ASP A 77 3.21 16.01 11.29
C ASP A 77 3.39 14.59 10.70
N VAL A 78 4.52 13.93 11.01
CA VAL A 78 4.80 12.57 10.53
C VAL A 78 4.18 11.55 11.47
N PRO A 79 3.30 10.65 10.98
CA PRO A 79 2.73 9.60 11.81
C PRO A 79 3.82 8.67 12.40
N HIS A 80 3.66 8.31 13.65
CA HIS A 80 4.63 7.45 14.34
C HIS A 80 4.86 6.11 13.62
N GLY A 81 3.81 5.55 13.01
CA GLY A 81 3.88 4.31 12.24
C GLY A 81 4.88 4.37 11.09
N ASP A 82 4.93 5.49 10.35
CA ASP A 82 5.86 5.67 9.22
C ASP A 82 7.31 5.58 9.69
N LEU A 83 7.64 6.23 10.79
CA LEU A 83 8.99 6.17 11.37
C LEU A 83 9.35 4.75 11.85
N VAL A 84 8.43 4.08 12.54
CA VAL A 84 8.63 2.71 13.03
C VAL A 84 8.96 1.76 11.88
N TYR A 85 8.22 1.82 10.78
CA TYR A 85 8.44 0.96 9.62
C TYR A 85 9.79 1.22 8.94
N ILE A 86 10.19 2.50 8.81
CA ILE A 86 11.49 2.86 8.23
C ILE A 86 12.64 2.34 9.10
N PHE A 87 12.59 2.57 10.41
CA PHE A 87 13.65 2.07 11.31
C PHE A 87 13.69 0.54 11.34
N ARG A 88 12.52 -0.14 11.33
CA ARG A 88 12.48 -1.60 11.21
C ARG A 88 13.06 -2.09 9.88
N ALA A 89 12.79 -1.41 8.76
CA ALA A 89 13.37 -1.77 7.48
C ALA A 89 14.91 -1.73 7.52
N VAL A 90 15.48 -0.69 8.13
CA VAL A 90 16.92 -0.57 8.32
C VAL A 90 17.46 -1.70 9.21
N ASP A 91 16.81 -1.95 10.36
CA ASP A 91 17.27 -2.94 11.34
C ASP A 91 17.15 -4.37 10.79
N GLU A 92 16.03 -4.73 10.13
CA GLU A 92 15.81 -6.06 9.55
C GLU A 92 16.84 -6.38 8.45
N LEU A 93 17.12 -5.41 7.57
CA LEU A 93 18.10 -5.61 6.51
C LEU A 93 19.53 -5.69 7.07
N ARG A 94 19.87 -4.86 8.06
CA ARG A 94 21.15 -4.95 8.78
C ARG A 94 21.35 -6.32 9.44
N GLN A 95 20.31 -6.81 10.09
CA GLN A 95 20.33 -8.12 10.75
C GLN A 95 20.52 -9.24 9.72
N HIS A 96 19.76 -9.23 8.64
CA HIS A 96 19.87 -10.22 7.56
C HIS A 96 21.27 -10.28 6.95
N LEU A 97 21.89 -9.12 6.70
CA LEU A 97 23.24 -9.03 6.15
C LEU A 97 24.34 -9.19 7.20
N SER A 98 24.00 -9.50 8.46
CA SER A 98 24.94 -9.56 9.58
C SER A 98 25.77 -8.28 9.75
N ARG A 99 25.24 -7.14 9.29
CA ARG A 99 25.89 -5.82 9.43
C ARG A 99 25.66 -5.28 10.84
N SER A 100 26.74 -4.95 11.53
CA SER A 100 26.68 -4.35 12.86
C SER A 100 25.97 -2.98 12.81
N LYS A 101 25.21 -2.65 13.87
CA LYS A 101 24.69 -1.28 14.09
C LYS A 101 25.82 -0.22 14.13
N ALA A 102 27.07 -0.67 14.39
CA ALA A 102 28.27 0.18 14.35
C ALA A 102 28.79 0.47 12.92
N ALA A 103 28.21 -0.12 11.87
CA ALA A 103 28.54 0.25 10.51
C ALA A 103 27.76 1.51 10.12
N SER A 104 28.45 2.50 9.57
CA SER A 104 28.02 3.82 9.05
C SER A 104 26.58 4.23 9.25
N GLY A 105 26.34 5.48 9.64
CA GLY A 105 25.03 6.07 9.73
C GLY A 105 24.36 6.21 8.34
N LEU A 106 23.12 6.60 8.33
CA LEU A 106 22.30 6.73 7.15
C LEU A 106 21.57 8.08 7.19
N ASP A 107 21.51 8.73 6.05
CA ASP A 107 20.65 9.89 5.79
C ASP A 107 19.57 9.43 4.80
N ILE A 108 18.32 9.37 5.26
CA ILE A 108 17.18 8.84 4.53
C ILE A 108 16.19 9.97 4.29
N THR A 109 15.93 10.27 3.04
CA THR A 109 14.88 11.22 2.63
C THR A 109 13.75 10.47 1.96
N ILE A 110 12.53 10.64 2.45
CA ILE A 110 11.32 10.07 1.87
C ILE A 110 10.51 11.17 1.21
N GLN A 111 10.33 11.10 -0.11
CA GLN A 111 9.41 11.96 -0.83
C GLN A 111 8.05 11.29 -0.88
N LYS A 112 7.07 11.94 -0.22
CA LYS A 112 5.70 11.42 -0.08
C LYS A 112 4.81 11.87 -1.22
N HIS A 113 4.38 10.91 -2.03
CA HIS A 113 3.33 11.10 -3.02
C HIS A 113 2.03 10.39 -2.61
N ILE A 114 2.15 9.42 -1.71
CA ILE A 114 1.02 8.74 -1.08
C ILE A 114 0.77 9.45 0.26
N PRO A 115 -0.35 10.16 0.42
CA PRO A 115 -0.60 10.93 1.63
C PRO A 115 -0.66 10.05 2.88
N PHE A 116 -0.29 10.62 4.02
CA PHE A 116 -0.39 9.93 5.30
C PHE A 116 -1.83 9.55 5.65
N GLU A 117 -2.01 8.46 6.40
CA GLU A 117 -3.30 8.03 7.00
C GLU A 117 -4.44 7.79 6.00
N THR A 118 -4.11 7.61 4.71
CA THR A 118 -5.12 7.37 3.66
C THR A 118 -5.42 5.89 3.41
N HIS A 119 -4.74 4.96 4.09
CA HIS A 119 -4.83 3.52 3.85
C HIS A 119 -4.53 3.08 2.40
N LEU A 120 -3.80 3.91 1.65
CA LEU A 120 -3.26 3.58 0.33
C LEU A 120 -1.91 2.84 0.41
N GLY A 121 -1.52 2.40 1.59
CA GLY A 121 -0.26 1.69 1.82
C GLY A 121 0.99 2.58 1.83
N GLY A 122 0.86 3.89 2.09
CA GLY A 122 1.98 4.85 2.06
C GLY A 122 3.11 4.53 3.04
N THR A 123 2.78 4.12 4.27
CA THR A 123 3.77 3.67 5.26
C THR A 123 4.55 2.45 4.77
N ALA A 124 3.85 1.48 4.19
CA ALA A 124 4.45 0.27 3.63
C ALA A 124 5.29 0.56 2.39
N ALA A 125 4.81 1.43 1.49
CA ALA A 125 5.54 1.85 0.30
C ALA A 125 6.85 2.57 0.66
N ALA A 126 6.83 3.51 1.61
CA ALA A 126 8.03 4.19 2.09
C ALA A 126 9.07 3.18 2.62
N ALA A 127 8.65 2.23 3.46
CA ALA A 127 9.53 1.20 3.99
C ALA A 127 10.06 0.23 2.91
N ALA A 128 9.23 -0.14 1.92
CA ALA A 128 9.62 -0.95 0.78
C ALA A 128 10.67 -0.24 -0.09
N ALA A 129 10.49 1.06 -0.36
CA ALA A 129 11.47 1.87 -1.07
C ALA A 129 12.79 1.95 -0.29
N VAL A 130 12.74 2.11 1.04
CA VAL A 130 13.93 2.09 1.91
C VAL A 130 14.66 0.74 1.83
N LEU A 131 13.94 -0.40 1.91
CA LEU A 131 14.57 -1.72 1.80
C LEU A 131 15.30 -1.91 0.48
N VAL A 132 14.70 -1.50 -0.64
CA VAL A 132 15.29 -1.62 -1.98
C VAL A 132 16.47 -0.68 -2.14
N ALA A 133 16.35 0.59 -1.70
CA ALA A 133 17.44 1.55 -1.76
C ALA A 133 18.64 1.12 -0.90
N LEU A 134 18.40 0.59 0.31
CA LEU A 134 19.45 0.05 1.19
C LEU A 134 20.14 -1.18 0.58
N ALA A 135 19.36 -2.09 -0.01
CA ALA A 135 19.92 -3.25 -0.69
C ALA A 135 20.85 -2.81 -1.82
N GLY A 136 20.45 -1.80 -2.60
CA GLY A 136 21.29 -1.18 -3.63
C GLY A 136 22.54 -0.49 -3.06
N LEU A 137 22.38 0.36 -2.04
CA LEU A 137 23.47 1.10 -1.40
C LEU A 137 24.53 0.17 -0.80
N TRP A 138 24.11 -0.98 -0.28
CA TRP A 138 25.02 -1.96 0.29
C TRP A 138 25.46 -3.04 -0.69
N GLU A 139 25.12 -2.89 -1.99
CA GLU A 139 25.42 -3.84 -3.06
C GLU A 139 25.05 -5.29 -2.67
N ALA A 140 23.91 -5.43 -1.98
CA ALA A 140 23.46 -6.69 -1.45
C ALA A 140 22.73 -7.50 -2.55
N SER A 141 23.29 -8.64 -2.92
CA SER A 141 22.65 -9.57 -3.86
C SER A 141 21.58 -10.38 -3.12
N ILE A 142 20.38 -9.80 -2.97
CA ILE A 142 19.23 -10.43 -2.30
C ILE A 142 18.19 -10.76 -3.39
N ALA A 143 17.72 -12.01 -3.43
CA ALA A 143 16.62 -12.38 -4.31
C ALA A 143 15.33 -11.65 -3.88
N ARG A 144 14.46 -11.30 -4.86
CA ARG A 144 13.22 -10.58 -4.58
C ARG A 144 12.32 -11.30 -3.56
N GLU A 145 12.24 -12.62 -3.64
CA GLU A 145 11.51 -13.45 -2.68
C GLU A 145 12.06 -13.35 -1.25
N GLU A 146 13.39 -13.30 -1.11
CA GLU A 146 14.03 -13.13 0.18
C GLU A 146 13.83 -11.72 0.74
N LEU A 147 13.89 -10.71 -0.13
CA LEU A 147 13.56 -9.33 0.26
C LEU A 147 12.10 -9.22 0.70
N GLY A 148 11.18 -9.95 0.04
CA GLY A 148 9.79 -10.07 0.46
C GLY A 148 9.63 -10.67 1.86
N ARG A 149 10.42 -11.72 2.21
CA ARG A 149 10.40 -12.29 3.57
C ARG A 149 10.95 -11.33 4.63
N ILE A 150 11.95 -10.53 4.27
CA ILE A 150 12.44 -9.44 5.15
C ILE A 150 11.34 -8.41 5.34
N ALA A 151 10.67 -8.01 4.27
CA ALA A 151 9.59 -7.03 4.26
C ALA A 151 8.41 -7.43 5.18
N GLN A 152 8.04 -8.71 5.22
CA GLN A 152 7.01 -9.23 6.13
C GLN A 152 7.32 -8.96 7.61
N ARG A 153 8.61 -8.97 8.00
CA ARG A 153 9.01 -8.67 9.38
C ARG A 153 9.05 -7.17 9.69
N VAL A 154 9.08 -6.33 8.66
CA VAL A 154 9.02 -4.86 8.83
C VAL A 154 7.61 -4.45 9.23
N GLY A 155 6.60 -4.93 8.50
CA GLY A 155 5.20 -4.62 8.78
C GLY A 155 4.26 -4.98 7.63
N ASP A 156 2.97 -4.82 7.91
CA ASP A 156 1.91 -5.12 6.97
C ASP A 156 2.01 -4.26 5.69
N GLY A 157 1.74 -4.86 4.54
CA GLY A 157 1.76 -4.17 3.25
C GLY A 157 3.15 -4.01 2.61
N VAL A 158 4.25 -4.15 3.38
CA VAL A 158 5.59 -3.92 2.84
C VAL A 158 5.97 -4.97 1.80
N ALA A 159 5.62 -6.24 2.04
CA ALA A 159 5.89 -7.33 1.10
C ALA A 159 5.06 -7.19 -0.19
N GLU A 160 3.84 -6.69 -0.10
CA GLU A 160 2.99 -6.37 -1.25
C GLU A 160 3.62 -5.27 -2.10
N SER A 161 4.06 -4.16 -1.50
CA SER A 161 4.74 -3.06 -2.20
C SER A 161 6.09 -3.51 -2.80
N ILE A 162 6.83 -4.43 -2.14
CA ILE A 162 8.01 -5.06 -2.75
C ILE A 162 7.60 -5.87 -3.97
N THR A 163 6.58 -6.72 -3.85
CA THR A 163 6.13 -7.62 -4.91
C THR A 163 5.56 -6.85 -6.09
N GLY A 164 4.67 -5.89 -5.84
CA GLY A 164 3.95 -5.14 -6.85
C GLY A 164 3.05 -6.01 -7.73
N GLY A 165 2.63 -5.50 -8.86
CA GLY A 165 1.71 -6.21 -9.73
C GLY A 165 0.34 -6.36 -9.09
N ALA A 166 -0.31 -7.49 -9.31
CA ALA A 166 -1.48 -7.92 -8.56
C ALA A 166 -1.06 -9.00 -7.56
N VAL A 167 -1.55 -8.91 -6.34
CA VAL A 167 -1.22 -9.87 -5.27
C VAL A 167 -2.47 -10.31 -4.53
N ILE A 168 -2.51 -11.59 -4.20
CA ILE A 168 -3.45 -12.14 -3.22
C ILE A 168 -2.73 -12.15 -1.89
N THR A 169 -3.36 -11.56 -0.87
CA THR A 169 -2.86 -11.61 0.50
C THR A 169 -3.85 -12.35 1.38
N HIS A 170 -3.36 -13.29 2.13
CA HIS A 170 -4.13 -13.97 3.16
C HIS A 170 -3.45 -13.71 4.50
N VAL A 171 -4.08 -12.89 5.32
CA VAL A 171 -3.63 -12.62 6.68
C VAL A 171 -4.40 -13.55 7.61
N ASP A 172 -3.71 -14.47 8.21
CA ASP A 172 -4.17 -15.30 9.30
C ASP A 172 -3.20 -15.08 10.48
N ALA A 173 -3.66 -15.11 11.71
CA ALA A 173 -3.00 -14.74 12.96
C ALA A 173 -1.49 -14.99 13.09
N THR A 174 -0.89 -15.80 12.25
CA THR A 174 0.50 -16.23 12.36
C THR A 174 1.40 -15.87 11.18
N GLU A 175 0.87 -15.74 9.97
CA GLU A 175 1.69 -15.45 8.78
C GLU A 175 0.86 -14.75 7.70
N GLY A 176 1.34 -13.61 7.20
CA GLY A 176 0.79 -12.98 6.00
C GLY A 176 1.39 -13.66 4.76
N LEU A 177 0.57 -14.36 3.98
CA LEU A 177 1.00 -14.92 2.70
C LEU A 177 0.72 -13.92 1.57
N VAL A 178 1.75 -13.56 0.80
CA VAL A 178 1.64 -12.71 -0.39
C VAL A 178 1.90 -13.58 -1.63
N THR A 179 0.88 -13.74 -2.46
CA THR A 179 0.96 -14.57 -3.68
C THR A 179 0.77 -13.69 -4.90
N PRO A 180 1.76 -13.58 -5.80
CA PRO A 180 1.63 -12.78 -7.01
C PRO A 180 0.64 -13.42 -7.98
N VAL A 181 -0.15 -12.58 -8.65
CA VAL A 181 -1.04 -12.93 -9.75
C VAL A 181 -0.41 -12.46 -11.06
N LEU A 182 -0.34 -13.35 -12.04
CA LEU A 182 0.15 -12.98 -13.37
C LEU A 182 -0.88 -12.09 -14.07
N VAL A 183 -0.45 -10.90 -14.47
CA VAL A 183 -1.28 -9.91 -15.16
C VAL A 183 -0.71 -9.56 -16.52
N HIS A 184 -1.61 -9.24 -17.47
CA HIS A 184 -1.23 -8.95 -18.86
C HIS A 184 -1.62 -7.52 -19.29
N SER A 185 -2.51 -6.89 -18.54
CA SER A 185 -3.03 -5.54 -18.86
C SER A 185 -3.31 -4.76 -17.58
N GLU A 186 -3.26 -3.46 -17.68
CA GLU A 186 -3.61 -2.54 -16.60
C GLU A 186 -5.11 -2.23 -16.62
N VAL A 187 -5.65 -1.85 -15.48
CA VAL A 187 -6.96 -1.21 -15.33
C VAL A 187 -6.75 0.23 -14.86
N ALA A 188 -7.66 1.11 -15.27
CA ALA A 188 -7.63 2.52 -14.88
C ALA A 188 -8.60 2.78 -13.75
N MET A 189 -8.22 3.67 -12.85
CA MET A 189 -9.03 4.01 -11.69
C MET A 189 -8.82 5.45 -11.25
N VAL A 190 -9.79 5.98 -10.52
CA VAL A 190 -9.64 7.23 -9.78
C VAL A 190 -9.52 6.92 -8.31
N LEU A 191 -8.51 7.47 -7.68
CA LEU A 191 -8.34 7.44 -6.23
C LEU A 191 -8.79 8.77 -5.63
N VAL A 192 -9.57 8.68 -4.57
CA VAL A 192 -9.93 9.81 -3.71
C VAL A 192 -9.27 9.57 -2.36
N PRO A 193 -8.06 10.11 -2.14
CA PRO A 193 -7.40 10.01 -0.86
C PRO A 193 -8.21 10.74 0.22
N ALA A 194 -8.51 10.05 1.29
CA ALA A 194 -9.15 10.64 2.47
C ALA A 194 -8.41 10.15 3.72
N ALA A 195 -8.25 11.02 4.69
CA ALA A 195 -7.66 10.69 5.98
C ALA A 195 -8.75 10.73 7.06
N ALA A 196 -8.76 9.74 7.93
CA ALA A 196 -9.57 9.71 9.13
C ALA A 196 -8.85 8.90 10.21
N ASP A 197 -9.00 9.32 11.45
CA ASP A 197 -8.51 8.55 12.59
C ASP A 197 -9.49 7.41 12.86
N LEU A 198 -9.15 6.23 12.36
CA LEU A 198 -9.96 5.02 12.47
C LEU A 198 -9.27 4.01 13.36
N ASP A 199 -9.94 3.55 14.40
CA ASP A 199 -9.48 2.44 15.22
C ASP A 199 -9.70 1.11 14.46
N GLU A 200 -8.61 0.40 14.19
CA GLU A 200 -8.64 -0.86 13.47
C GLU A 200 -9.46 -1.93 14.20
N ALA A 201 -9.33 -2.02 15.51
CA ALA A 201 -10.07 -2.98 16.31
C ALA A 201 -11.57 -2.67 16.31
N GLU A 202 -11.95 -1.39 16.39
CA GLU A 202 -13.33 -0.94 16.27
C GLU A 202 -13.91 -1.29 14.89
N MET A 203 -13.13 -1.11 13.82
CA MET A 203 -13.54 -1.46 12.47
C MET A 203 -13.85 -2.96 12.33
N PHE A 204 -13.00 -3.84 12.82
CA PHE A 204 -13.26 -5.29 12.80
C PHE A 204 -14.47 -5.67 13.66
N GLN A 205 -14.61 -5.06 14.83
CA GLN A 205 -15.77 -5.29 15.69
C GLN A 205 -17.06 -4.87 14.98
N GLN A 206 -17.07 -3.74 14.28
CA GLN A 206 -18.24 -3.26 13.55
C GLN A 206 -18.60 -4.19 12.39
N VAL A 207 -17.61 -4.66 11.61
CA VAL A 207 -17.83 -5.67 10.56
C VAL A 207 -18.50 -6.93 11.16
N HIS A 208 -17.94 -7.43 12.26
CA HIS A 208 -18.47 -8.63 12.91
C HIS A 208 -19.92 -8.44 13.41
N MET A 209 -20.22 -7.31 14.05
CA MET A 209 -21.59 -6.99 14.51
C MET A 209 -22.59 -6.92 13.35
N LEU A 210 -22.23 -6.27 12.25
CA LEU A 210 -23.10 -6.14 11.07
C LEU A 210 -23.39 -7.50 10.43
N ARG A 211 -22.41 -8.40 10.40
CA ARG A 211 -22.56 -9.75 9.86
C ARG A 211 -23.36 -10.67 10.77
N GLN A 212 -23.11 -10.62 12.07
CA GLN A 212 -23.92 -11.38 13.03
C GLN A 212 -25.41 -11.01 12.92
N ALA A 213 -25.72 -9.73 12.76
CA ALA A 213 -27.09 -9.27 12.59
C ALA A 213 -27.77 -9.85 11.32
N LYS A 214 -27.00 -10.25 10.33
CA LYS A 214 -27.48 -10.87 9.06
C LYS A 214 -27.38 -12.39 9.07
N ASN A 215 -26.83 -13.03 10.12
CA ASN A 215 -26.42 -14.43 10.16
C ASN A 215 -25.50 -14.82 8.96
N ASP A 216 -24.61 -13.93 8.58
CA ASP A 216 -23.70 -14.06 7.44
C ASP A 216 -22.27 -13.85 7.91
N VAL A 217 -21.74 -14.80 8.67
CA VAL A 217 -20.33 -14.81 9.11
C VAL A 217 -19.65 -15.98 8.41
N PRO A 218 -18.79 -15.72 7.41
CA PRO A 218 -18.08 -16.78 6.70
C PRO A 218 -17.04 -17.44 7.62
N ASP A 219 -17.00 -18.77 7.58
CA ASP A 219 -15.90 -19.52 8.20
C ASP A 219 -14.56 -19.09 7.56
N ARG A 220 -13.51 -18.90 8.38
CA ARG A 220 -12.16 -18.54 7.90
C ARG A 220 -11.64 -19.50 6.83
N SER A 221 -11.94 -20.79 6.94
CA SER A 221 -11.52 -21.82 5.99
C SER A 221 -12.25 -21.76 4.64
N GLN A 222 -13.30 -20.94 4.53
CA GLN A 222 -14.14 -20.78 3.35
C GLN A 222 -13.82 -19.48 2.57
N LEU A 223 -12.84 -18.70 3.04
CA LEU A 223 -12.42 -17.53 2.30
C LEU A 223 -11.72 -17.96 1.02
N GLU A 224 -12.35 -17.69 -0.11
CA GLU A 224 -11.81 -17.99 -1.44
C GLU A 224 -12.26 -16.95 -2.45
N PHE A 225 -11.45 -16.73 -3.47
CA PHE A 225 -11.86 -15.89 -4.59
C PHE A 225 -12.51 -16.71 -5.69
N ASP A 226 -13.54 -16.12 -6.31
CA ASP A 226 -14.04 -16.60 -7.57
C ASP A 226 -12.90 -16.58 -8.61
N PRO A 227 -12.61 -17.69 -9.29
CA PRO A 227 -11.60 -17.72 -10.34
C PRO A 227 -11.81 -16.68 -11.45
N GLU A 228 -13.06 -16.25 -11.71
CA GLU A 228 -13.37 -15.20 -12.68
C GLU A 228 -12.85 -13.83 -12.22
N LEU A 229 -12.85 -13.53 -10.92
CA LEU A 229 -12.25 -12.31 -10.37
C LEU A 229 -10.75 -12.25 -10.69
N VAL A 230 -10.02 -13.33 -10.38
CA VAL A 230 -8.58 -13.40 -10.64
C VAL A 230 -8.30 -13.30 -12.14
N GLN A 231 -9.14 -13.92 -12.99
CA GLN A 231 -9.01 -13.82 -14.44
C GLN A 231 -9.32 -12.43 -14.98
N SER A 232 -10.30 -11.71 -14.42
CA SER A 232 -10.64 -10.35 -14.83
C SER A 232 -9.47 -9.39 -14.56
N VAL A 233 -8.84 -9.52 -13.38
CA VAL A 233 -7.61 -8.78 -13.04
C VAL A 233 -6.47 -9.17 -13.99
N ALA A 234 -6.25 -10.47 -14.21
CA ALA A 234 -5.19 -10.95 -15.10
C ALA A 234 -5.30 -10.43 -16.53
N ARG A 235 -6.51 -10.20 -17.02
CA ARG A 235 -6.79 -9.70 -18.37
C ARG A 235 -6.93 -8.18 -18.46
N GLY A 236 -7.01 -7.48 -17.33
CA GLY A 236 -7.35 -6.05 -17.29
C GLY A 236 -8.78 -5.77 -17.76
N ASP A 237 -9.71 -6.71 -17.54
CA ASP A 237 -11.11 -6.56 -17.92
C ASP A 237 -11.84 -5.74 -16.85
N ALA A 238 -11.81 -4.41 -17.01
CA ALA A 238 -12.40 -3.48 -16.08
C ALA A 238 -13.92 -3.70 -15.92
N SER A 239 -14.63 -4.09 -16.98
CA SER A 239 -16.07 -4.30 -16.92
C SER A 239 -16.44 -5.53 -16.09
N GLN A 240 -15.71 -6.63 -16.25
CA GLN A 240 -15.91 -7.82 -15.43
C GLN A 240 -15.45 -7.57 -14.00
N LEU A 241 -14.30 -6.92 -13.80
CA LEU A 241 -13.80 -6.56 -12.48
C LEU A 241 -14.82 -5.71 -11.72
N ALA A 242 -15.45 -4.75 -12.37
CA ALA A 242 -16.48 -3.87 -11.77
C ALA A 242 -17.63 -4.65 -11.13
N LEU A 243 -18.03 -5.78 -11.73
CA LEU A 243 -19.12 -6.62 -11.21
C LEU A 243 -18.72 -7.44 -9.98
N MET A 244 -17.42 -7.58 -9.74
CA MET A 244 -16.86 -8.47 -8.73
C MET A 244 -16.08 -7.73 -7.63
N MET A 245 -15.87 -6.42 -7.76
CA MET A 245 -15.28 -5.60 -6.72
C MET A 245 -16.14 -5.65 -5.46
N HIS A 246 -15.50 -5.92 -4.32
CA HIS A 246 -16.19 -6.07 -3.06
C HIS A 246 -15.28 -5.74 -1.88
N ASN A 247 -15.81 -5.02 -0.90
CA ASN A 247 -15.08 -4.72 0.33
C ASN A 247 -15.99 -4.93 1.55
N ASP A 248 -15.70 -5.96 2.33
CA ASP A 248 -16.42 -6.31 3.55
C ASP A 248 -16.34 -5.22 4.64
N PHE A 249 -15.33 -4.38 4.58
CA PHE A 249 -15.19 -3.24 5.50
C PHE A 249 -16.10 -2.06 5.12
N GLN A 250 -16.53 -1.95 3.87
CA GLN A 250 -17.29 -0.79 3.40
C GLN A 250 -18.58 -0.52 4.20
N PRO A 251 -19.45 -1.51 4.52
CA PRO A 251 -20.63 -1.26 5.33
C PRO A 251 -20.31 -0.72 6.73
N ALA A 252 -19.23 -1.20 7.35
CA ALA A 252 -18.76 -0.70 8.63
C ALA A 252 -18.24 0.74 8.51
N LEU A 253 -17.40 1.01 7.51
CA LEU A 253 -16.88 2.35 7.27
C LEU A 253 -18.00 3.37 7.00
N VAL A 254 -18.95 3.05 6.14
CA VAL A 254 -20.10 3.92 5.83
C VAL A 254 -20.98 4.17 7.06
N SER A 255 -21.03 3.23 8.03
CA SER A 255 -21.74 3.47 9.29
C SER A 255 -21.01 4.47 10.21
N ILE A 256 -19.68 4.55 10.11
CA ILE A 256 -18.84 5.47 10.89
C ILE A 256 -18.71 6.82 10.16
N LEU A 257 -18.55 6.81 8.84
CA LEU A 257 -18.39 7.95 7.96
C LEU A 257 -19.50 7.98 6.90
N PRO A 258 -20.72 8.41 7.24
CA PRO A 258 -21.88 8.32 6.33
C PRO A 258 -21.72 9.08 5.02
N GLU A 259 -20.95 10.17 4.99
CA GLU A 259 -20.64 10.97 3.80
C GLU A 259 -19.98 10.16 2.68
N HIS A 260 -19.28 9.08 3.02
CA HIS A 260 -18.66 8.18 2.03
C HIS A 260 -19.70 7.52 1.12
N ASN A 261 -20.90 7.24 1.63
CA ASN A 261 -21.98 6.70 0.81
C ASN A 261 -22.43 7.69 -0.27
N ASP A 262 -22.45 8.98 0.07
CA ASP A 262 -22.83 10.03 -0.89
C ASP A 262 -21.74 10.18 -1.95
N TRP A 263 -20.46 10.12 -1.59
CA TRP A 263 -19.34 10.15 -2.53
C TRP A 263 -19.32 8.94 -3.46
N LEU A 264 -19.51 7.74 -2.93
CA LEU A 264 -19.60 6.50 -3.73
C LEU A 264 -20.75 6.59 -4.74
N THR A 265 -21.94 7.05 -4.29
CA THR A 265 -23.12 7.20 -5.12
C THR A 265 -22.91 8.26 -6.21
N ALA A 266 -22.33 9.39 -5.84
CA ALA A 266 -22.05 10.48 -6.78
C ALA A 266 -21.05 10.05 -7.86
N GLY A 267 -19.97 9.36 -7.48
CA GLY A 267 -18.98 8.85 -8.42
C GLY A 267 -19.55 7.86 -9.44
N MET A 268 -20.45 6.99 -9.00
CA MET A 268 -21.21 6.11 -9.91
C MET A 268 -22.09 6.93 -10.86
N GLY A 269 -22.71 8.00 -10.36
CA GLY A 269 -23.50 8.94 -11.18
C GLY A 269 -22.67 9.71 -12.23
N GLU A 270 -21.38 9.92 -11.96
CA GLU A 270 -20.44 10.57 -12.89
C GLU A 270 -19.81 9.59 -13.91
N GLY A 271 -20.15 8.31 -13.86
CA GLY A 271 -19.78 7.33 -14.88
C GLY A 271 -18.65 6.37 -14.49
N ALA A 272 -18.35 6.21 -13.21
CA ALA A 272 -17.50 5.12 -12.76
C ALA A 272 -18.15 3.76 -13.06
N LEU A 273 -17.34 2.74 -13.39
CA LEU A 273 -17.82 1.37 -13.60
C LEU A 273 -18.14 0.67 -12.28
N ALA A 274 -17.37 0.96 -11.24
CA ALA A 274 -17.56 0.51 -9.87
C ALA A 274 -16.97 1.52 -8.90
N ALA A 275 -17.43 1.48 -7.65
CA ALA A 275 -16.95 2.35 -6.57
C ALA A 275 -16.91 1.58 -5.26
N GLN A 276 -15.82 1.71 -4.50
CA GLN A 276 -15.74 1.16 -3.15
C GLN A 276 -14.72 1.91 -2.29
N THR A 277 -14.74 1.64 -0.99
CA THR A 277 -13.68 2.05 -0.06
C THR A 277 -12.45 1.17 -0.23
N ILE A 278 -11.27 1.70 0.09
CA ILE A 278 -10.01 0.98 -0.04
C ILE A 278 -9.63 0.36 1.30
N ASP A 279 -9.50 -0.97 1.31
CA ASP A 279 -9.13 -1.74 2.51
C ASP A 279 -10.04 -1.37 3.71
N ARG A 280 -9.45 -1.06 4.85
CA ARG A 280 -10.13 -0.64 6.10
C ARG A 280 -10.24 0.87 6.24
N GLY A 281 -9.80 1.60 5.21
CA GLY A 281 -9.58 3.03 5.29
C GLY A 281 -10.62 3.89 4.60
N PRO A 282 -10.53 5.21 4.83
CA PRO A 282 -11.50 6.17 4.33
C PRO A 282 -11.32 6.51 2.85
N SER A 283 -10.19 6.17 2.23
CA SER A 283 -9.99 6.45 0.80
C SER A 283 -10.93 5.64 -0.09
N LEU A 284 -11.27 6.20 -1.24
CA LEU A 284 -12.17 5.59 -2.19
C LEU A 284 -11.45 5.28 -3.50
N VAL A 285 -11.88 4.21 -4.16
CA VAL A 285 -11.48 3.86 -5.52
C VAL A 285 -12.72 3.79 -6.42
N PHE A 286 -12.57 4.37 -7.62
CA PHE A 286 -13.58 4.33 -8.67
C PHE A 286 -12.93 3.74 -9.91
N LEU A 287 -13.43 2.60 -10.35
CA LEU A 287 -12.92 1.93 -11.55
C LEU A 287 -13.42 2.65 -12.81
N ALA A 288 -12.55 2.85 -13.79
CA ALA A 288 -12.85 3.51 -15.05
C ALA A 288 -12.55 2.60 -16.25
N GLU A 289 -13.16 2.88 -17.37
CA GLU A 289 -12.99 2.10 -18.61
C GLU A 289 -11.58 2.24 -19.20
N SER A 290 -10.97 3.42 -19.02
CA SER A 290 -9.63 3.75 -19.53
C SER A 290 -9.00 4.87 -18.70
N ILE A 291 -7.68 5.07 -18.87
CA ILE A 291 -6.97 6.16 -18.19
C ILE A 291 -7.52 7.55 -18.60
N SER A 292 -7.98 7.73 -19.84
CA SER A 292 -8.65 8.97 -20.28
C SER A 292 -9.95 9.17 -19.53
N ALA A 293 -10.77 8.11 -19.40
CA ALA A 293 -12.02 8.18 -18.64
C ALA A 293 -11.76 8.43 -17.14
N ALA A 294 -10.70 7.84 -16.57
CA ALA A 294 -10.29 8.12 -15.20
C ALA A 294 -9.88 9.58 -15.00
N THR A 295 -9.11 10.15 -15.94
CA THR A 295 -8.69 11.55 -15.88
C THR A 295 -9.89 12.48 -15.92
N GLU A 296 -10.82 12.27 -16.86
CA GLU A 296 -12.04 13.05 -16.96
C GLU A 296 -12.95 12.91 -15.73
N LEU A 297 -12.98 11.71 -15.13
CA LEU A 297 -13.75 11.46 -13.90
C LEU A 297 -13.12 12.20 -12.70
N ALA A 298 -11.79 12.17 -12.57
CA ALA A 298 -11.09 12.91 -11.53
C ALA A 298 -11.33 14.42 -11.64
N GLU A 299 -11.25 14.98 -12.84
CA GLU A 299 -11.57 16.39 -13.09
C GLU A 299 -13.02 16.74 -12.70
N ARG A 300 -13.99 15.85 -12.98
CA ARG A 300 -15.39 16.05 -12.56
C ARG A 300 -15.55 16.03 -11.05
N PHE A 301 -14.80 15.18 -10.34
CA PHE A 301 -14.82 15.15 -8.88
C PHE A 301 -14.31 16.47 -8.29
N GLU A 302 -13.20 17.00 -8.80
CA GLU A 302 -12.68 18.28 -8.36
C GLU A 302 -13.63 19.44 -8.66
N GLN A 303 -14.19 19.48 -9.86
CA GLN A 303 -15.05 20.60 -10.31
C GLN A 303 -16.44 20.62 -9.69
N ARG A 304 -17.04 19.44 -9.42
CA ARG A 304 -18.45 19.34 -9.01
C ARG A 304 -18.63 18.96 -7.56
N MET A 305 -17.67 18.25 -7.00
CA MET A 305 -17.77 17.73 -5.64
C MET A 305 -16.76 18.39 -4.70
N GLU A 306 -15.85 19.20 -5.25
CA GLU A 306 -14.74 19.83 -4.49
C GLU A 306 -13.88 18.78 -3.76
N ILE A 307 -13.76 17.57 -4.34
CA ILE A 307 -13.00 16.45 -3.78
C ILE A 307 -11.72 16.27 -4.60
N SER A 308 -10.59 16.27 -3.93
CA SER A 308 -9.30 15.96 -4.57
C SER A 308 -9.29 14.52 -5.03
N ALA A 309 -9.05 14.30 -6.30
CA ALA A 309 -9.06 12.99 -6.93
C ALA A 309 -7.91 12.88 -7.94
N VAL A 310 -7.36 11.67 -8.08
CA VAL A 310 -6.25 11.41 -9.00
C VAL A 310 -6.53 10.18 -9.85
N ALA A 311 -6.25 10.30 -11.15
CA ALA A 311 -6.31 9.17 -12.07
C ALA A 311 -5.01 8.36 -11.99
N GLU A 312 -5.14 7.06 -11.79
CA GLU A 312 -4.03 6.12 -11.67
C GLU A 312 -4.30 4.87 -12.53
N SER A 313 -3.26 4.14 -12.85
CA SER A 313 -3.38 2.82 -13.49
C SER A 313 -2.67 1.75 -12.66
N GLY A 314 -3.07 0.52 -12.84
CA GLY A 314 -2.45 -0.65 -12.25
C GLY A 314 -2.92 -1.93 -12.92
N PRO A 315 -2.23 -3.04 -12.70
CA PRO A 315 -1.08 -3.20 -11.80
C PRO A 315 0.24 -2.72 -12.40
N VAL A 316 1.08 -2.12 -11.57
CA VAL A 316 2.44 -1.65 -11.92
C VAL A 316 3.52 -2.45 -11.20
N ALA A 317 4.79 -2.26 -11.59
CA ALA A 317 5.93 -2.91 -10.94
C ALA A 317 6.02 -2.54 -9.44
N GLY A 318 6.43 -3.50 -8.61
CA GLY A 318 6.75 -3.26 -7.21
C GLY A 318 8.01 -2.43 -7.01
N ALA A 319 8.43 -2.30 -5.76
CA ALA A 319 9.58 -1.49 -5.40
C ALA A 319 10.82 -1.79 -6.25
N HIS A 320 11.51 -0.76 -6.74
CA HIS A 320 12.71 -0.87 -7.59
C HIS A 320 13.60 0.37 -7.49
N LEU A 321 14.85 0.21 -7.89
CA LEU A 321 15.83 1.30 -7.98
C LEU A 321 15.49 2.24 -9.14
N LEU A 322 15.79 3.54 -8.98
CA LEU A 322 15.67 4.58 -10.00
C LEU A 322 17.01 4.90 -10.64
#